data_7b758cde944bba11a1b23ced85542684
#
_entry.id   7b758cde944bba11a1b23ced85542684
#
_cell.length_a   1.000
_cell.length_b   1.000
_cell.length_c   1.000
_cell.angle_alpha   90.00
_cell.angle_beta   90.00
_cell.angle_gamma   90.00
#
_symmetry.space_group_name_H-M   'P 1'
#
loop_
_entity.id
_entity.type
_entity.pdbx_description
1 polymer ?
#
loop_
_entity_poly.entity_id
_entity_poly.type
_entity_poly.pdbx_seq_one_letter_code
_entity_poly.pdbx_strand_id
1 'polypeptide(L)'
;MEEKRMNEAESLELITSMINDSRARMTKNLGTPFLIWGYTTVAVSICQAVIVACVEEFYPYLWGWFAIPVVGWLLMLLFNKQEKTVTNYIDRCINALWCAIGVAAFILPFMGVFVFPSVIMLIGVGTATTAAVVKDKIVKRIGYAAIFSSLLFPFVRLLLSRLFTLEQFAGRERYLVECIIFAVIMFLLLVVSGRILNYKKRCLKS
;
A
#
# COMPACT_ATOMS: atom_id res chain seq x y z
N MET A 1 -43.85 -12.84 -27.47
CA MET A 1 -42.42 -12.51 -27.17
C MET A 1 -41.75 -13.81 -26.77
N GLU A 2 -40.99 -14.44 -27.69
CA GLU A 2 -40.19 -15.63 -27.36
C GLU A 2 -39.02 -15.18 -26.51
N GLU A 3 -39.02 -15.58 -25.24
CA GLU A 3 -37.84 -15.52 -24.41
C GLU A 3 -36.79 -16.47 -24.98
N LYS A 4 -35.84 -15.91 -25.72
CA LYS A 4 -34.67 -16.62 -26.22
C LYS A 4 -33.90 -17.15 -25.02
N ARG A 5 -34.11 -18.43 -24.67
CA ARG A 5 -33.32 -19.10 -23.63
C ARG A 5 -31.85 -19.08 -24.05
N MET A 6 -31.04 -18.30 -23.38
CA MET A 6 -29.59 -18.27 -23.61
C MET A 6 -29.04 -19.69 -23.43
N ASN A 7 -28.22 -20.13 -24.37
CA ASN A 7 -27.52 -21.40 -24.31
C ASN A 7 -26.50 -21.35 -23.14
N GLU A 8 -26.19 -22.47 -22.50
CA GLU A 8 -25.22 -22.56 -21.39
C GLU A 8 -23.86 -21.96 -21.81
N ALA A 9 -23.42 -22.16 -23.05
CA ALA A 9 -22.20 -21.58 -23.60
C ALA A 9 -22.27 -20.04 -23.66
N GLU A 10 -23.38 -19.47 -24.12
CA GLU A 10 -23.60 -18.02 -24.17
C GLU A 10 -23.63 -17.41 -22.75
N SER A 11 -24.20 -18.12 -21.77
CA SER A 11 -24.23 -17.71 -20.37
C SER A 11 -22.83 -17.68 -19.75
N LEU A 12 -22.00 -18.68 -20.03
CA LEU A 12 -20.60 -18.75 -19.58
C LEU A 12 -19.74 -17.67 -20.21
N GLU A 13 -19.94 -17.38 -21.50
CA GLU A 13 -19.23 -16.31 -22.20
C GLU A 13 -19.60 -14.94 -21.62
N LEU A 14 -20.89 -14.70 -21.35
CA LEU A 14 -21.35 -13.47 -20.72
C LEU A 14 -20.75 -13.29 -19.32
N ILE A 15 -20.76 -14.32 -18.49
CA ILE A 15 -20.15 -14.29 -17.15
C ILE A 15 -18.64 -13.99 -17.26
N THR A 16 -17.96 -14.65 -18.18
CA THR A 16 -16.52 -14.46 -18.38
C THR A 16 -16.21 -13.04 -18.84
N SER A 17 -17.00 -12.48 -19.76
CA SER A 17 -16.85 -11.10 -20.22
C SER A 17 -17.10 -10.10 -19.07
N MET A 18 -18.15 -10.29 -18.27
CA MET A 18 -18.46 -9.46 -17.12
C MET A 18 -17.33 -9.46 -16.07
N ILE A 19 -16.72 -10.63 -15.83
CA ILE A 19 -15.56 -10.75 -14.92
C ILE A 19 -14.34 -9.99 -15.48
N ASN A 20 -14.06 -10.13 -16.77
CA ASN A 20 -12.94 -9.46 -17.42
C ASN A 20 -13.12 -7.93 -17.46
N ASP A 21 -14.33 -7.45 -17.75
CA ASP A 21 -14.67 -6.03 -17.74
C ASP A 21 -14.56 -5.44 -16.32
N SER A 22 -14.98 -6.20 -15.31
CA SER A 22 -14.82 -5.79 -13.91
C SER A 22 -13.35 -5.65 -13.53
N ARG A 23 -12.50 -6.61 -13.94
CA ARG A 23 -11.04 -6.53 -13.71
C ARG A 23 -10.39 -5.36 -14.43
N ALA A 24 -10.74 -5.12 -15.68
CA ALA A 24 -10.22 -4.01 -16.48
C ALA A 24 -10.58 -2.66 -15.83
N ARG A 25 -11.82 -2.51 -15.32
CA ARG A 25 -12.26 -1.32 -14.58
C ARG A 25 -11.50 -1.13 -13.27
N MET A 26 -11.27 -2.20 -12.51
CA MET A 26 -10.49 -2.15 -11.27
C MET A 26 -9.05 -1.71 -11.52
N THR A 27 -8.38 -2.29 -12.51
CA THR A 27 -7.02 -1.88 -12.91
C THR A 27 -6.98 -0.39 -13.24
N LYS A 28 -8.03 0.13 -13.87
CA LYS A 28 -8.16 1.55 -14.24
C LYS A 28 -8.25 2.49 -13.02
N ASN A 29 -8.82 2.04 -11.91
CA ASN A 29 -9.11 2.87 -10.75
C ASN A 29 -8.10 2.73 -9.60
N LEU A 30 -7.36 1.62 -9.53
CA LEU A 30 -6.46 1.32 -8.42
C LEU A 30 -5.12 2.10 -8.44
N GLY A 31 -4.63 2.49 -9.61
CA GLY A 31 -3.31 3.13 -9.73
C GLY A 31 -3.21 4.48 -9.01
N THR A 32 -4.26 5.29 -9.08
CA THR A 32 -4.28 6.62 -8.44
C THR A 32 -4.25 6.54 -6.90
N PRO A 33 -5.09 5.73 -6.22
CA PRO A 33 -4.98 5.53 -4.78
C PRO A 33 -3.59 5.06 -4.33
N PHE A 34 -2.99 4.09 -5.02
CA PHE A 34 -1.63 3.63 -4.70
C PHE A 34 -0.59 4.75 -4.77
N LEU A 35 -0.68 5.63 -5.76
CA LEU A 35 0.23 6.78 -5.88
C LEU A 35 0.00 7.80 -4.78
N ILE A 36 -1.24 8.16 -4.47
CA ILE A 36 -1.57 9.13 -3.43
C ILE A 36 -1.02 8.65 -2.09
N TRP A 37 -1.39 7.44 -1.67
CA TRP A 37 -0.90 6.87 -0.41
C TRP A 37 0.61 6.67 -0.40
N GLY A 38 1.19 6.24 -1.53
CA GLY A 38 2.63 6.05 -1.66
C GLY A 38 3.41 7.34 -1.49
N TYR A 39 3.06 8.39 -2.23
CA TYR A 39 3.74 9.68 -2.11
C TYR A 39 3.54 10.34 -0.74
N THR A 40 2.33 10.25 -0.17
CA THR A 40 2.05 10.77 1.18
C THR A 40 2.91 10.06 2.22
N THR A 41 2.97 8.74 2.19
CA THR A 41 3.77 7.96 3.15
C THR A 41 5.26 8.28 3.01
N VAL A 42 5.79 8.35 1.79
CA VAL A 42 7.20 8.69 1.55
C VAL A 42 7.51 10.11 2.01
N ALA A 43 6.67 11.08 1.69
CA ALA A 43 6.87 12.47 2.11
C ALA A 43 6.89 12.60 3.64
N VAL A 44 5.92 12.02 4.33
CA VAL A 44 5.86 12.04 5.81
C VAL A 44 7.06 11.31 6.41
N SER A 45 7.49 10.17 5.83
CA SER A 45 8.66 9.44 6.31
C SER A 45 9.95 10.26 6.18
N ILE A 46 10.12 11.00 5.08
CA ILE A 46 11.26 11.90 4.88
C ILE A 46 11.19 13.07 5.88
N CYS A 47 10.01 13.69 6.06
CA CYS A 47 9.83 14.74 7.07
C CYS A 47 10.19 14.25 8.47
N GLN A 48 9.76 13.05 8.85
CA GLN A 48 10.10 12.45 10.14
C GLN A 48 11.61 12.20 10.27
N ALA A 49 12.26 11.69 9.22
CA ALA A 49 13.71 11.50 9.21
C ALA A 49 14.46 12.84 9.41
N VAL A 50 14.02 13.92 8.76
CA VAL A 50 14.59 15.27 8.92
C VAL A 50 14.37 15.78 10.35
N ILE A 51 13.18 15.63 10.92
CA ILE A 51 12.88 16.04 12.30
C ILE A 51 13.81 15.30 13.28
N VAL A 52 13.92 13.98 13.13
CA VAL A 52 14.81 13.15 13.96
C VAL A 52 16.28 13.56 13.80
N ALA A 53 16.71 13.98 12.61
CA ALA A 53 18.07 14.43 12.38
C ALA A 53 18.37 15.81 13.01
N CYS A 54 17.39 16.72 13.01
CA CYS A 54 17.59 18.12 13.42
C CYS A 54 17.18 18.44 14.86
N VAL A 55 16.29 17.65 15.47
CA VAL A 55 15.71 17.95 16.79
C VAL A 55 16.26 16.97 17.83
N GLU A 56 16.80 17.48 18.95
CA GLU A 56 17.33 16.64 20.02
C GLU A 56 16.24 15.82 20.71
N GLU A 57 15.14 16.47 21.07
CA GLU A 57 13.97 15.83 21.66
C GLU A 57 12.89 15.57 20.59
N PHE A 58 13.05 14.49 19.83
CA PHE A 58 12.15 14.16 18.72
C PHE A 58 10.88 13.38 19.14
N TYR A 59 10.80 12.87 20.35
CA TYR A 59 9.67 12.05 20.83
C TYR A 59 8.29 12.70 20.67
N PRO A 60 8.09 13.99 20.95
CA PRO A 60 6.79 14.64 20.74
C PRO A 60 6.37 14.66 19.27
N TYR A 61 7.34 14.66 18.34
CA TYR A 61 7.06 14.72 16.90
C TYR A 61 6.69 13.37 16.30
N LEU A 62 6.77 12.26 17.07
CA LEU A 62 6.31 10.94 16.59
C LEU A 62 4.82 10.93 16.23
N TRP A 63 4.02 11.81 16.81
CA TRP A 63 2.63 12.04 16.40
C TRP A 63 2.49 12.48 14.94
N GLY A 64 3.55 12.98 14.32
CA GLY A 64 3.58 13.32 12.90
C GLY A 64 3.25 12.16 11.95
N TRP A 65 3.39 10.91 12.39
CA TRP A 65 2.96 9.75 11.61
C TRP A 65 1.45 9.72 11.34
N PHE A 66 0.65 10.33 12.20
CA PHE A 66 -0.79 10.48 11.98
C PHE A 66 -1.14 11.46 10.85
N ALA A 67 -0.17 12.22 10.35
CA ALA A 67 -0.35 13.01 9.14
C ALA A 67 -0.60 12.12 7.89
N ILE A 68 -0.11 10.86 7.87
CA ILE A 68 -0.32 9.96 6.73
C ILE A 68 -1.81 9.74 6.45
N PRO A 69 -2.63 9.25 7.40
CA PRO A 69 -4.06 9.06 7.15
C PRO A 69 -4.80 10.38 6.87
N VAL A 70 -4.46 11.47 7.55
CA VAL A 70 -5.13 12.77 7.37
C VAL A 70 -4.85 13.32 5.98
N VAL A 71 -3.57 13.45 5.60
CA VAL A 71 -3.17 13.99 4.29
C VAL A 71 -3.56 13.04 3.17
N GLY A 72 -3.37 11.73 3.35
CA GLY A 72 -3.77 10.74 2.37
C GLY A 72 -5.27 10.78 2.06
N TRP A 73 -6.12 10.91 3.08
CA TRP A 73 -7.57 11.06 2.92
C TRP A 73 -7.94 12.36 2.22
N LEU A 74 -7.35 13.48 2.63
CA LEU A 74 -7.56 14.78 1.97
C LEU A 74 -7.21 14.72 0.49
N LEU A 75 -6.04 14.17 0.15
CA LEU A 75 -5.63 14.02 -1.24
C LEU A 75 -6.52 13.06 -2.03
N MET A 76 -7.03 11.99 -1.39
CA MET A 76 -8.01 11.09 -2.01
C MET A 76 -9.31 11.82 -2.34
N LEU A 77 -9.82 12.69 -1.46
CA LEU A 77 -11.03 13.49 -1.72
C LEU A 77 -10.82 14.49 -2.86
N LEU A 78 -9.62 15.11 -2.94
CA LEU A 78 -9.32 16.12 -3.95
C LEU A 78 -9.01 15.53 -5.34
N PHE A 79 -8.23 14.44 -5.39
CA PHE A 79 -7.68 13.93 -6.65
C PHE A 79 -8.33 12.64 -7.15
N ASN A 80 -8.99 11.87 -6.28
CA ASN A 80 -9.62 10.63 -6.68
C ASN A 80 -11.05 10.86 -7.15
N LYS A 81 -11.21 11.54 -8.28
CA LYS A 81 -12.50 11.63 -8.99
C LYS A 81 -12.80 10.28 -9.64
N GLN A 82 -13.31 9.34 -8.86
CA GLN A 82 -13.83 8.10 -9.41
C GLN A 82 -15.10 8.39 -10.21
N GLU A 83 -15.13 7.96 -11.47
CA GLU A 83 -16.38 7.89 -12.21
C GLU A 83 -17.36 7.04 -11.40
N LYS A 84 -18.57 7.56 -11.15
CA LYS A 84 -19.66 6.84 -10.46
C LYS A 84 -20.07 5.64 -11.29
N THR A 85 -19.37 4.54 -11.12
CA THR A 85 -19.64 3.27 -11.79
C THR A 85 -20.32 2.35 -10.76
N VAL A 86 -21.19 1.47 -11.24
CA VAL A 86 -21.85 0.47 -10.39
C VAL A 86 -20.77 -0.32 -9.64
N THR A 87 -20.79 -0.24 -8.29
CA THR A 87 -19.87 -0.96 -7.42
C THR A 87 -20.14 -2.45 -7.47
N ASN A 88 -19.18 -3.20 -7.97
CA ASN A 88 -19.22 -4.65 -8.00
C ASN A 88 -18.90 -5.25 -6.61
N TYR A 89 -19.32 -6.49 -6.39
CA TYR A 89 -18.99 -7.24 -5.17
C TYR A 89 -17.48 -7.28 -4.89
N ILE A 90 -16.67 -7.42 -5.94
CA ILE A 90 -15.20 -7.44 -5.85
C ILE A 90 -14.66 -6.10 -5.35
N ASP A 91 -15.20 -4.97 -5.81
CA ASP A 91 -14.80 -3.63 -5.34
C ASP A 91 -15.08 -3.46 -3.83
N ARG A 92 -16.23 -3.98 -3.38
CA ARG A 92 -16.58 -3.96 -1.95
C ARG A 92 -15.61 -4.79 -1.11
N CYS A 93 -15.24 -5.98 -1.58
CA CYS A 93 -14.27 -6.84 -0.89
C CYS A 93 -12.89 -6.18 -0.78
N ILE A 94 -12.41 -5.54 -1.85
CA ILE A 94 -11.12 -4.83 -1.83
C ILE A 94 -11.18 -3.61 -0.92
N ASN A 95 -12.25 -2.83 -0.98
CA ASN A 95 -12.43 -1.70 -0.08
C ASN A 95 -12.47 -2.14 1.39
N ALA A 96 -13.19 -3.23 1.71
CA ALA A 96 -13.23 -3.80 3.05
C ALA A 96 -11.84 -4.26 3.52
N LEU A 97 -11.07 -4.92 2.64
CA LEU A 97 -9.68 -5.31 2.92
C LEU A 97 -8.81 -4.09 3.26
N TRP A 98 -8.85 -3.04 2.43
CA TRP A 98 -8.06 -1.84 2.68
C TRP A 98 -8.51 -1.06 3.92
N CYS A 99 -9.82 -1.03 4.21
CA CYS A 99 -10.33 -0.48 5.48
C CYS A 99 -9.79 -1.26 6.68
N ALA A 100 -9.83 -2.59 6.64
CA ALA A 100 -9.30 -3.43 7.72
C ALA A 100 -7.78 -3.21 7.92
N ILE A 101 -7.01 -3.13 6.84
CA ILE A 101 -5.58 -2.82 6.87
C ILE A 101 -5.34 -1.43 7.48
N GLY A 102 -6.13 -0.43 7.08
CA GLY A 102 -6.03 0.94 7.62
C GLY A 102 -6.29 0.99 9.12
N VAL A 103 -7.33 0.33 9.59
CA VAL A 103 -7.64 0.22 11.03
C VAL A 103 -6.53 -0.50 11.78
N ALA A 104 -6.04 -1.64 11.26
CA ALA A 104 -4.95 -2.39 11.88
C ALA A 104 -3.67 -1.53 11.95
N ALA A 105 -3.30 -0.85 10.87
CA ALA A 105 -2.12 0.03 10.82
C ALA A 105 -2.24 1.21 11.79
N PHE A 106 -3.45 1.71 12.03
CA PHE A 106 -3.71 2.77 13.01
C PHE A 106 -3.56 2.28 14.45
N ILE A 107 -3.95 1.04 14.75
CA ILE A 107 -3.88 0.46 16.10
C ILE A 107 -2.46 0.03 16.49
N LEU A 108 -1.65 -0.44 15.53
CA LEU A 108 -0.30 -0.99 15.78
C LEU A 108 0.62 -0.11 16.64
N PRO A 109 0.71 1.23 16.43
CA PRO A 109 1.55 2.10 17.27
C PRO A 109 1.21 2.05 18.75
N PHE A 110 -0.07 1.88 19.09
CA PHE A 110 -0.54 1.82 20.49
C PHE A 110 -0.24 0.48 21.17
N MET A 111 0.02 -0.57 20.37
CA MET A 111 0.34 -1.90 20.91
C MET A 111 1.83 -2.08 21.23
N GLY A 112 2.69 -1.08 20.98
CA GLY A 112 4.13 -1.17 21.24
C GLY A 112 4.87 -2.20 20.37
N VAL A 113 4.27 -2.67 19.29
CA VAL A 113 4.83 -3.65 18.36
C VAL A 113 5.82 -2.97 17.41
N PHE A 114 6.67 -3.73 16.74
CA PHE A 114 7.55 -3.25 15.66
C PHE A 114 6.72 -2.64 14.51
N VAL A 115 6.44 -1.34 14.61
CA VAL A 115 5.44 -0.65 13.76
C VAL A 115 5.82 -0.73 12.28
N PHE A 116 7.07 -0.38 11.92
CA PHE A 116 7.51 -0.33 10.53
C PHE A 116 7.37 -1.68 9.80
N PRO A 117 7.95 -2.78 10.30
CA PRO A 117 7.82 -4.07 9.62
C PRO A 117 6.37 -4.56 9.59
N SER A 118 5.59 -4.31 10.63
CA SER A 118 4.18 -4.72 10.69
C SER A 118 3.33 -3.97 9.64
N VAL A 119 3.53 -2.67 9.49
CA VAL A 119 2.84 -1.85 8.47
C VAL A 119 3.25 -2.29 7.06
N ILE A 120 4.56 -2.54 6.82
CA ILE A 120 5.04 -3.04 5.52
C ILE A 120 4.38 -4.39 5.19
N MET A 121 4.32 -5.29 6.17
CA MET A 121 3.68 -6.60 5.99
C MET A 121 2.20 -6.45 5.63
N LEU A 122 1.44 -5.64 6.38
CA LEU A 122 0.02 -5.42 6.13
C LEU A 122 -0.25 -4.83 4.74
N ILE A 123 0.50 -3.79 4.36
CA ILE A 123 0.36 -3.15 3.05
C ILE A 123 0.82 -4.10 1.94
N GLY A 124 1.86 -4.90 2.19
CA GLY A 124 2.31 -5.95 1.29
C GLY A 124 1.23 -6.99 1.02
N VAL A 125 0.54 -7.47 2.07
CA VAL A 125 -0.60 -8.39 1.95
C VAL A 125 -1.73 -7.75 1.14
N GLY A 126 -2.12 -6.51 1.46
CA GLY A 126 -3.15 -5.78 0.72
C GLY A 126 -2.80 -5.62 -0.76
N THR A 127 -1.55 -5.27 -1.06
CA THR A 127 -1.05 -5.12 -2.43
C THR A 127 -1.04 -6.45 -3.18
N ALA A 128 -0.53 -7.53 -2.56
CA ALA A 128 -0.48 -8.85 -3.17
C ALA A 128 -1.88 -9.41 -3.45
N THR A 129 -2.81 -9.24 -2.51
CA THR A 129 -4.20 -9.68 -2.66
C THR A 129 -4.91 -8.89 -3.75
N THR A 130 -4.78 -7.56 -3.75
CA THR A 130 -5.35 -6.68 -4.80
C THR A 130 -4.79 -7.06 -6.17
N ALA A 131 -3.48 -7.26 -6.29
CA ALA A 131 -2.83 -7.66 -7.54
C ALA A 131 -3.23 -9.07 -7.99
N ALA A 132 -3.51 -9.99 -7.08
CA ALA A 132 -4.03 -11.32 -7.40
C ALA A 132 -5.44 -11.24 -8.02
N VAL A 133 -6.32 -10.39 -7.49
CA VAL A 133 -7.66 -10.15 -8.02
C VAL A 133 -7.60 -9.53 -9.41
N VAL A 134 -6.73 -8.55 -9.62
CA VAL A 134 -6.53 -7.88 -10.91
C VAL A 134 -5.72 -8.73 -11.91
N LYS A 135 -5.15 -9.87 -11.43
CA LYS A 135 -4.25 -10.76 -12.20
C LYS A 135 -2.96 -10.08 -12.68
N ASP A 136 -2.46 -9.09 -11.94
CA ASP A 136 -1.19 -8.45 -12.24
C ASP A 136 -0.01 -9.20 -11.59
N LYS A 137 0.78 -9.88 -12.42
CA LYS A 137 1.91 -10.71 -11.95
C LYS A 137 3.05 -9.86 -11.35
N ILE A 138 3.28 -8.64 -11.86
CA ILE A 138 4.40 -7.79 -11.42
C ILE A 138 4.07 -7.18 -10.06
N VAL A 139 2.91 -6.53 -9.93
CA VAL A 139 2.46 -5.94 -8.67
C VAL A 139 2.29 -7.00 -7.58
N LYS A 140 1.83 -8.21 -7.94
CA LYS A 140 1.76 -9.35 -7.03
C LYS A 140 3.13 -9.73 -6.47
N ARG A 141 4.19 -9.79 -7.32
CA ARG A 141 5.56 -10.08 -6.89
C ARG A 141 6.11 -8.99 -5.97
N ILE A 142 5.82 -7.71 -6.27
CA ILE A 142 6.21 -6.59 -5.41
C ILE A 142 5.56 -6.72 -4.03
N GLY A 143 4.27 -7.06 -3.95
CA GLY A 143 3.56 -7.29 -2.69
C GLY A 143 4.20 -8.40 -1.86
N TYR A 144 4.52 -9.55 -2.46
CA TYR A 144 5.23 -10.63 -1.75
C TYR A 144 6.64 -10.23 -1.34
N ALA A 145 7.39 -9.54 -2.19
CA ALA A 145 8.72 -9.04 -1.85
C ALA A 145 8.67 -8.11 -0.63
N ALA A 146 7.65 -7.27 -0.52
CA ALA A 146 7.45 -6.42 0.65
C ALA A 146 7.14 -7.22 1.92
N ILE A 147 6.30 -8.28 1.83
CA ILE A 147 6.04 -9.17 2.97
C ILE A 147 7.35 -9.82 3.44
N PHE A 148 8.18 -10.32 2.54
CA PHE A 148 9.48 -10.90 2.90
C PHE A 148 10.46 -9.84 3.44
N SER A 149 10.47 -8.62 2.89
CA SER A 149 11.32 -7.54 3.39
C SER A 149 10.96 -7.11 4.80
N SER A 150 9.70 -7.27 5.23
CA SER A 150 9.29 -7.01 6.61
C SER A 150 10.00 -7.93 7.61
N LEU A 151 10.31 -9.17 7.23
CA LEU A 151 11.07 -10.12 8.05
C LEU A 151 12.56 -9.75 8.15
N LEU A 152 13.12 -9.08 7.14
CA LEU A 152 14.52 -8.61 7.18
C LEU A 152 14.70 -7.46 8.17
N PHE A 153 13.65 -6.70 8.47
CA PHE A 153 13.72 -5.53 9.34
C PHE A 153 14.22 -5.85 10.76
N PRO A 154 13.62 -6.80 11.51
CA PRO A 154 14.15 -7.23 12.79
C PRO A 154 15.55 -7.88 12.67
N PHE A 155 15.86 -8.55 11.55
CA PHE A 155 17.17 -9.14 11.32
C PHE A 155 18.25 -8.06 11.12
N VAL A 156 18.00 -7.04 10.30
CA VAL A 156 18.89 -5.88 10.12
C VAL A 156 19.12 -5.18 11.45
N ARG A 157 18.06 -5.01 12.25
CA ARG A 157 18.15 -4.42 13.59
C ARG A 157 19.06 -5.23 14.52
N LEU A 158 18.94 -6.55 14.52
CA LEU A 158 19.79 -7.44 15.29
C LEU A 158 21.26 -7.37 14.81
N LEU A 159 21.47 -7.33 13.49
CA LEU A 159 22.81 -7.22 12.92
C LEU A 159 23.49 -5.89 13.29
N LEU A 160 22.76 -4.77 13.14
CA LEU A 160 23.27 -3.45 13.52
C LEU A 160 23.62 -3.37 15.00
N SER A 161 22.80 -3.97 15.89
CA SER A 161 23.08 -4.01 17.33
C SER A 161 24.30 -4.86 17.70
N ARG A 162 24.74 -5.76 16.80
CA ARG A 162 25.96 -6.57 17.01
C ARG A 162 27.21 -5.91 16.44
N LEU A 163 27.09 -5.14 15.37
CA LEU A 163 28.22 -4.49 14.68
C LEU A 163 28.62 -3.17 15.34
N PHE A 164 27.67 -2.46 15.93
CA PHE A 164 27.89 -1.20 16.62
C PHE A 164 27.68 -1.40 18.12
N THR A 165 28.64 -1.01 18.94
CA THR A 165 28.50 -1.02 20.41
C THR A 165 27.28 -0.20 20.80
N LEU A 166 26.45 -0.79 21.67
CA LEU A 166 25.11 -0.32 22.05
C LEU A 166 25.02 1.18 22.48
N GLU A 167 26.13 1.80 22.88
CA GLU A 167 26.16 3.20 23.30
C GLU A 167 26.24 4.20 22.12
N GLN A 168 26.82 3.83 20.97
CA GLN A 168 26.97 4.72 19.81
C GLN A 168 25.78 4.73 18.85
N PHE A 169 24.96 3.67 18.85
CA PHE A 169 23.78 3.55 18.00
C PHE A 169 22.48 3.68 18.82
N ALA A 170 22.52 4.51 19.87
CA ALA A 170 21.41 4.67 20.79
C ALA A 170 20.25 5.50 20.19
N GLY A 171 19.14 4.81 19.97
CA GLY A 171 17.81 5.43 19.85
C GLY A 171 17.59 6.24 18.57
N ARG A 172 18.23 7.38 18.43
CA ARG A 172 18.01 8.39 17.39
C ARG A 172 18.48 7.96 15.99
N GLU A 173 19.75 7.56 15.89
CA GLU A 173 20.35 7.17 14.60
C GLU A 173 19.70 5.92 14.03
N ARG A 174 19.43 4.94 14.89
CA ARG A 174 18.69 3.75 14.52
C ARG A 174 17.31 4.09 13.95
N TYR A 175 16.57 4.97 14.65
CA TYR A 175 15.23 5.37 14.21
C TYR A 175 15.28 6.12 12.87
N LEU A 176 16.31 6.94 12.65
CA LEU A 176 16.53 7.62 11.37
C LEU A 176 16.74 6.62 10.23
N VAL A 177 17.60 5.62 10.44
CA VAL A 177 17.84 4.55 9.46
C VAL A 177 16.55 3.77 9.19
N GLU A 178 15.80 3.42 10.23
CA GLU A 178 14.51 2.73 10.11
C GLU A 178 13.50 3.57 9.29
N CYS A 179 13.43 4.90 9.48
CA CYS A 179 12.58 5.79 8.68
C CYS A 179 12.98 5.82 7.20
N ILE A 180 14.28 5.86 6.89
CA ILE A 180 14.78 5.88 5.52
C ILE A 180 14.48 4.54 4.83
N ILE A 181 14.77 3.42 5.48
CA ILE A 181 14.48 2.07 4.94
C ILE A 181 12.98 1.94 4.69
N PHE A 182 12.15 2.37 5.64
CA PHE A 182 10.70 2.36 5.49
C PHE A 182 10.25 3.19 4.28
N ALA A 183 10.76 4.41 4.12
CA ALA A 183 10.45 5.27 2.98
C ALA A 183 10.78 4.61 1.63
N VAL A 184 11.97 3.98 1.53
CA VAL A 184 12.41 3.29 0.31
C VAL A 184 11.50 2.09 0.00
N ILE A 185 11.19 1.26 1.00
CA ILE A 185 10.31 0.10 0.80
C ILE A 185 8.91 0.55 0.38
N MET A 186 8.35 1.57 1.04
CA MET A 186 7.03 2.09 0.72
C MET A 186 6.98 2.75 -0.66
N PHE A 187 8.06 3.41 -1.09
CA PHE A 187 8.18 3.91 -2.46
C PHE A 187 8.11 2.78 -3.48
N LEU A 188 8.90 1.72 -3.30
CA LEU A 188 8.90 0.56 -4.20
C LEU A 188 7.54 -0.15 -4.17
N LEU A 189 6.95 -0.32 -3.00
CA LEU A 189 5.69 -1.05 -2.83
C LEU A 189 4.49 -0.29 -3.42
N LEU A 190 4.31 0.98 -3.08
CA LEU A 190 3.12 1.74 -3.45
C LEU A 190 3.31 2.57 -4.71
N VAL A 191 4.40 3.34 -4.81
CA VAL A 191 4.58 4.26 -5.95
C VAL A 191 4.89 3.49 -7.23
N VAL A 192 5.79 2.50 -7.18
CA VAL A 192 6.11 1.69 -8.36
C VAL A 192 4.90 0.86 -8.79
N SER A 193 4.19 0.22 -7.85
CA SER A 193 2.95 -0.52 -8.15
C SER A 193 1.88 0.38 -8.76
N GLY A 194 1.67 1.57 -8.21
CA GLY A 194 0.72 2.55 -8.73
C GLY A 194 1.07 3.03 -10.14
N ARG A 195 2.36 3.25 -10.42
CA ARG A 195 2.84 3.60 -11.79
C ARG A 195 2.62 2.47 -12.78
N ILE A 196 2.92 1.23 -12.41
CA ILE A 196 2.69 0.05 -13.27
C ILE A 196 1.21 -0.07 -13.62
N LEU A 197 0.31 0.05 -12.63
CA LEU A 197 -1.13 -0.02 -12.84
C LEU A 197 -1.62 1.12 -13.75
N ASN A 198 -1.14 2.34 -13.56
CA ASN A 198 -1.49 3.49 -14.40
C ASN A 198 -0.94 3.39 -15.83
N TYR A 199 0.25 2.82 -16.00
CA TYR A 199 0.81 2.58 -17.35
C TYR A 199 -0.07 1.60 -18.14
N LYS A 200 -0.45 0.48 -17.52
CA LYS A 200 -1.36 -0.50 -18.13
C LYS A 200 -2.73 0.10 -18.50
N LYS A 201 -3.24 1.01 -17.65
CA LYS A 201 -4.45 1.78 -17.94
C LYS A 201 -4.34 2.57 -19.25
N ARG A 202 -3.18 3.15 -19.55
CA ARG A 202 -2.97 3.91 -20.79
C ARG A 202 -2.92 3.00 -22.00
N CYS A 203 -2.25 1.85 -21.91
CA CYS A 203 -2.19 0.86 -23.00
C CYS A 203 -3.53 0.20 -23.32
N LEU A 204 -4.48 0.17 -22.39
CA LEU A 204 -5.83 -0.34 -22.63
C LEU A 204 -6.79 0.69 -23.29
N LYS A 205 -6.36 1.96 -23.38
CA LYS A 205 -7.12 3.05 -23.99
C LYS A 205 -6.69 3.39 -25.42
N SER A 206 -5.47 2.98 -25.82
CA SER A 206 -4.95 3.07 -27.20
C SER A 206 -5.34 1.84 -27.98
#